data_8f38d7eedd2b5fe0aad6f1d923889405
#
_entry.id   8f38d7eedd2b5fe0aad6f1d923889405
#
_cell.length_a   1.000
_cell.length_b   1.000
_cell.length_c   1.000
_cell.angle_alpha   90.00
_cell.angle_beta   90.00
_cell.angle_gamma   90.00
#
_symmetry.space_group_name_H-M   'P 1'
#
loop_
_entity.id
_entity.type
_entity.pdbx_description
1 polymer ?
#
loop_
_entity_poly.entity_id
_entity_poly.type
_entity_poly.pdbx_seq_one_letter_code
_entity_poly.pdbx_strand_id
1 'polypeptide(L)'
;VYFLVHSMGEGGDFIAQERQVALNVRDALREVPVKQLIFLSSLQAPPHEQSDHLRARQATADILREANVPVTELRAGIIVGAGSAAFEVMRDMVYNLPVLTPPRWVRSRTTPIALENLLHYLVALLDHPASEHRIFEAAGPEVLSYQQQFEHFMAVSGKRRWLIPIPLP
;
A
#
# COMPACT_ATOMS: atom_id res chain seq x y z
N VAL A 1 11.66 2.21 14.93
CA VAL A 1 10.86 3.29 14.32
C VAL A 1 10.03 2.71 13.19
N TYR A 2 8.78 3.20 13.00
CA TYR A 2 7.96 2.91 11.83
C TYR A 2 7.95 4.11 10.88
N PHE A 3 8.13 3.85 9.60
CA PHE A 3 7.93 4.82 8.54
C PHE A 3 6.72 4.40 7.70
N LEU A 4 5.57 5.04 7.97
CA LEU A 4 4.26 4.74 7.38
C LEU A 4 3.76 5.87 6.46
N VAL A 5 4.60 6.89 6.27
CA VAL A 5 4.24 8.07 5.48
C VAL A 5 4.35 7.77 3.99
N HIS A 6 3.39 8.26 3.22
CA HIS A 6 3.51 8.33 1.77
C HIS A 6 2.75 9.55 1.26
N SER A 7 3.24 10.12 0.17
CA SER A 7 2.59 11.27 -0.46
C SER A 7 1.55 10.76 -1.46
N MET A 8 0.28 11.10 -1.21
CA MET A 8 -0.81 10.94 -2.18
C MET A 8 -1.23 12.35 -2.61
N GLY A 9 -0.41 13.01 -3.42
CA GLY A 9 -0.71 14.32 -3.98
C GLY A 9 -1.28 14.22 -5.39
N GLU A 10 -2.25 15.07 -5.72
CA GLU A 10 -2.63 15.32 -7.11
C GLU A 10 -1.58 16.23 -7.72
N GLY A 11 -0.89 15.76 -8.77
CA GLY A 11 0.06 16.56 -9.54
C GLY A 11 1.47 15.95 -9.59
N GLY A 12 2.23 16.31 -10.62
CA GLY A 12 3.54 15.74 -10.96
C GLY A 12 4.67 15.94 -9.93
N ASP A 13 4.39 16.50 -8.77
CA ASP A 13 5.39 16.80 -7.73
C ASP A 13 5.41 15.80 -6.55
N PHE A 14 4.48 14.82 -6.52
CA PHE A 14 4.43 13.87 -5.40
C PHE A 14 5.70 13.00 -5.32
N ILE A 15 6.34 12.68 -6.45
CA ILE A 15 7.58 11.90 -6.49
C ILE A 15 8.72 12.68 -5.83
N ALA A 16 8.83 13.99 -6.14
CA ALA A 16 9.84 14.85 -5.54
C ALA A 16 9.61 15.01 -4.03
N GLN A 17 8.35 15.18 -3.61
CA GLN A 17 7.97 15.28 -2.20
C GLN A 17 8.27 13.98 -1.44
N GLU A 18 7.88 12.82 -1.98
CA GLU A 18 8.16 11.53 -1.35
C GLU A 18 9.67 11.30 -1.23
N ARG A 19 10.42 11.62 -2.28
CA ARG A 19 11.87 11.56 -2.25
C ARG A 19 12.48 12.47 -1.18
N GLN A 20 11.98 13.72 -1.05
CA GLN A 20 12.49 14.67 -0.05
C GLN A 20 12.21 14.19 1.38
N VAL A 21 11.00 13.63 1.63
CA VAL A 21 10.66 13.05 2.93
C VAL A 21 11.59 11.88 3.26
N ALA A 22 11.86 11.00 2.29
CA ALA A 22 12.78 9.88 2.48
C ALA A 22 14.20 10.34 2.82
N LEU A 23 14.72 11.38 2.14
CA LEU A 23 16.02 11.99 2.43
C LEU A 23 16.07 12.56 3.84
N ASN A 24 15.06 13.31 4.25
CA ASN A 24 15.00 13.91 5.58
C ASN A 24 15.00 12.84 6.69
N VAL A 25 14.24 11.76 6.49
CA VAL A 25 14.21 10.64 7.44
C VAL A 25 15.54 9.89 7.48
N ARG A 26 16.16 9.62 6.32
CA ARG A 26 17.49 9.02 6.25
C ARG A 26 18.51 9.84 7.03
N ASP A 27 18.53 11.16 6.84
CA ASP A 27 19.50 12.04 7.49
C ASP A 27 19.26 12.11 9.01
N ALA A 28 18.01 12.20 9.44
CA ALA A 28 17.65 12.11 10.85
C ALA A 28 18.08 10.78 11.50
N LEU A 29 17.92 9.65 10.79
CA LEU A 29 18.35 8.33 11.27
C LEU A 29 19.87 8.18 11.37
N ARG A 30 20.65 8.97 10.64
CA ARG A 30 22.11 9.02 10.77
C ARG A 30 22.58 9.72 12.04
N GLU A 31 21.78 10.65 12.53
CA GLU A 31 22.07 11.44 13.74
C GLU A 31 21.52 10.79 15.02
N VAL A 32 20.41 10.07 14.91
CA VAL A 32 19.71 9.49 16.05
C VAL A 32 19.82 7.97 16.02
N PRO A 33 20.47 7.34 17.02
CA PRO A 33 20.61 5.90 17.04
C PRO A 33 19.26 5.22 17.29
N VAL A 34 18.81 4.43 16.33
CA VAL A 34 17.63 3.58 16.46
C VAL A 34 18.01 2.12 16.16
N LYS A 35 17.33 1.18 16.77
CA LYS A 35 17.62 -0.25 16.57
C LYS A 35 17.18 -0.73 15.18
N GLN A 36 16.08 -0.20 14.67
CA GLN A 36 15.46 -0.69 13.43
C GLN A 36 14.51 0.37 12.87
N LEU A 37 14.46 0.46 11.55
CA LEU A 37 13.40 1.13 10.80
C LEU A 37 12.53 0.09 10.10
N ILE A 38 11.22 0.11 10.34
CA ILE A 38 10.25 -0.68 9.58
C ILE A 38 9.52 0.25 8.62
N PHE A 39 9.69 0.01 7.33
CA PHE A 39 9.09 0.77 6.24
C PHE A 39 7.92 -0.01 5.64
N LEU A 40 6.71 0.54 5.74
CA LEU A 40 5.54 0.00 5.06
C LEU A 40 5.52 0.50 3.61
N SER A 41 5.66 -0.44 2.69
CA SER A 41 5.70 -0.21 1.25
C SER A 41 4.55 -0.94 0.55
N SER A 42 4.54 -0.93 -0.78
CA SER A 42 3.55 -1.61 -1.61
C SER A 42 4.17 -2.83 -2.30
N LEU A 43 3.36 -3.86 -2.56
CA LEU A 43 3.75 -4.95 -3.43
C LEU A 43 4.22 -4.40 -4.78
N GLN A 44 5.30 -4.95 -5.28
CA GLN A 44 5.89 -4.49 -6.53
C GLN A 44 5.34 -5.27 -7.72
N ALA A 45 5.18 -4.59 -8.83
CA ALA A 45 4.92 -5.21 -10.12
C ALA A 45 6.24 -5.42 -10.89
N PRO A 46 6.23 -6.27 -11.93
CA PRO A 46 7.38 -6.36 -12.85
C PRO A 46 7.78 -4.97 -13.39
N PRO A 47 9.06 -4.70 -13.66
CA PRO A 47 9.55 -3.35 -14.00
C PRO A 47 8.80 -2.65 -15.14
N HIS A 48 8.33 -3.42 -16.14
CA HIS A 48 7.59 -2.89 -17.29
C HIS A 48 6.11 -2.57 -16.99
N GLU A 49 5.60 -2.99 -15.83
CA GLU A 49 4.23 -2.75 -15.38
C GLU A 49 4.15 -1.79 -14.18
N GLN A 50 5.30 -1.31 -13.71
CA GLN A 50 5.33 -0.42 -12.54
C GLN A 50 4.77 0.96 -12.87
N SER A 51 3.82 1.40 -12.06
CA SER A 51 3.35 2.79 -12.06
C SER A 51 4.42 3.73 -11.45
N ASP A 52 4.25 5.04 -11.69
CA ASP A 52 5.11 6.06 -11.05
C ASP A 52 5.08 5.95 -9.52
N HIS A 53 3.92 5.63 -8.97
CA HIS A 53 3.77 5.39 -7.54
C HIS A 53 4.66 4.23 -7.04
N LEU A 54 4.64 3.08 -7.71
CA LEU A 54 5.48 1.93 -7.31
C LEU A 54 6.97 2.24 -7.47
N ARG A 55 7.35 2.99 -8.52
CA ARG A 55 8.74 3.47 -8.69
C ARG A 55 9.16 4.41 -7.57
N ALA A 56 8.30 5.34 -7.16
CA ALA A 56 8.56 6.24 -6.04
C ALA A 56 8.75 5.47 -4.72
N ARG A 57 7.90 4.46 -4.45
CA ARG A 57 8.04 3.60 -3.27
C ARG A 57 9.36 2.82 -3.25
N GLN A 58 9.78 2.30 -4.41
CA GLN A 58 11.07 1.62 -4.53
C GLN A 58 12.23 2.60 -4.27
N ALA A 59 12.20 3.79 -4.87
CA ALA A 59 13.21 4.83 -4.63
C ALA A 59 13.28 5.25 -3.15
N THR A 60 12.13 5.35 -2.48
CA THR A 60 12.06 5.59 -1.02
C THR A 60 12.77 4.50 -0.24
N ALA A 61 12.52 3.23 -0.56
CA ALA A 61 13.18 2.10 0.09
C ALA A 61 14.70 2.17 -0.08
N ASP A 62 15.19 2.49 -1.27
CA ASP A 62 16.62 2.57 -1.58
C ASP A 62 17.29 3.72 -0.80
N ILE A 63 16.65 4.89 -0.73
CA ILE A 63 17.15 6.03 0.07
C ILE A 63 17.20 5.67 1.57
N LEU A 64 16.17 5.03 2.11
CA LEU A 64 16.13 4.65 3.52
C LEU A 64 17.22 3.63 3.88
N ARG A 65 17.58 2.74 2.96
CA ARG A 65 18.69 1.78 3.15
C ARG A 65 20.08 2.42 3.23
N GLU A 66 20.22 3.66 2.76
CA GLU A 66 21.45 4.44 2.94
C GLU A 66 21.63 4.96 4.38
N ALA A 67 20.62 4.86 5.25
CA ALA A 67 20.76 5.16 6.67
C ALA A 67 21.65 4.10 7.36
N ASN A 68 22.33 4.51 8.41
CA ASN A 68 23.20 3.61 9.20
C ASN A 68 22.42 2.80 10.23
N VAL A 69 21.22 2.31 9.85
CA VAL A 69 20.31 1.53 10.71
C VAL A 69 19.73 0.36 9.93
N PRO A 70 19.42 -0.77 10.57
CA PRO A 70 18.71 -1.86 9.91
C PRO A 70 17.35 -1.42 9.39
N VAL A 71 17.10 -1.59 8.09
CA VAL A 71 15.83 -1.25 7.42
C VAL A 71 15.11 -2.53 7.03
N THR A 72 13.91 -2.71 7.56
CA THR A 72 12.99 -3.78 7.16
C THR A 72 11.90 -3.19 6.29
N GLU A 73 11.74 -3.69 5.08
CA GLU A 73 10.66 -3.30 4.17
C GLU A 73 9.53 -4.32 4.23
N LEU A 74 8.32 -3.87 4.62
CA LEU A 74 7.09 -4.67 4.53
C LEU A 74 6.27 -4.18 3.34
N ARG A 75 6.22 -4.97 2.27
CA ARG A 75 5.42 -4.70 1.07
C ARG A 75 4.03 -5.26 1.26
N ALA A 76 3.04 -4.41 1.37
CA ALA A 76 1.66 -4.82 1.56
C ALA A 76 0.85 -4.75 0.27
N GLY A 77 -0.11 -5.67 0.14
CA GLY A 77 -1.20 -5.56 -0.81
C GLY A 77 -2.17 -4.43 -0.43
N ILE A 78 -3.27 -4.30 -1.16
CA ILE A 78 -4.31 -3.34 -0.79
C ILE A 78 -4.84 -3.65 0.60
N ILE A 79 -4.80 -2.66 1.47
CA ILE A 79 -5.26 -2.79 2.85
C ILE A 79 -6.78 -2.66 2.88
N VAL A 80 -7.45 -3.66 3.43
CA VAL A 80 -8.90 -3.69 3.62
C VAL A 80 -9.20 -3.49 5.10
N GLY A 81 -9.85 -2.39 5.44
CA GLY A 81 -10.20 -2.06 6.81
C GLY A 81 -10.50 -0.56 7.00
N ALA A 82 -11.02 -0.21 8.16
CA ALA A 82 -11.36 1.16 8.49
C ALA A 82 -10.14 2.09 8.42
N GLY A 83 -10.28 3.24 7.77
CA GLY A 83 -9.21 4.21 7.59
C GLY A 83 -8.30 3.95 6.39
N SER A 84 -8.43 2.82 5.68
CA SER A 84 -7.75 2.61 4.42
C SER A 84 -8.43 3.39 3.29
N ALA A 85 -7.70 4.30 2.63
CA ALA A 85 -8.26 5.14 1.57
C ALA A 85 -8.93 4.32 0.46
N ALA A 86 -8.31 3.24 0.00
CA ALA A 86 -8.88 2.38 -1.05
C ALA A 86 -10.18 1.69 -0.59
N PHE A 87 -10.22 1.20 0.66
CA PHE A 87 -11.40 0.58 1.22
C PHE A 87 -12.53 1.59 1.47
N GLU A 88 -12.20 2.78 2.00
CA GLU A 88 -13.18 3.84 2.24
C GLU A 88 -13.85 4.30 0.94
N VAL A 89 -13.08 4.50 -0.13
CA VAL A 89 -13.63 4.84 -1.45
C VAL A 89 -14.56 3.73 -1.95
N MET A 90 -14.17 2.48 -1.86
CA MET A 90 -15.00 1.34 -2.25
C MET A 90 -16.30 1.30 -1.43
N ARG A 91 -16.21 1.46 -0.12
CA ARG A 91 -17.35 1.51 0.79
C ARG A 91 -18.30 2.63 0.40
N ASP A 92 -17.78 3.85 0.24
CA ASP A 92 -18.60 5.01 -0.06
C ASP A 92 -19.30 4.88 -1.42
N MET A 93 -18.62 4.33 -2.42
CA MET A 93 -19.24 4.02 -3.71
C MET A 93 -20.42 3.03 -3.56
N VAL A 94 -20.20 1.93 -2.83
CA VAL A 94 -21.24 0.91 -2.63
C VAL A 94 -22.43 1.43 -1.80
N TYR A 95 -22.18 2.28 -0.81
CA TYR A 95 -23.24 2.82 0.02
C TYR A 95 -24.03 3.94 -0.65
N ASN A 96 -23.39 4.79 -1.41
CA ASN A 96 -23.97 6.04 -1.90
C ASN A 96 -24.41 6.00 -3.37
N LEU A 97 -23.84 5.10 -4.20
CA LEU A 97 -24.18 5.03 -5.61
C LEU A 97 -25.09 3.85 -5.93
N PRO A 98 -26.19 4.06 -6.67
CA PRO A 98 -27.09 2.96 -7.10
C PRO A 98 -26.44 2.10 -8.21
N VAL A 99 -25.60 2.70 -9.04
CA VAL A 99 -24.87 2.05 -10.13
C VAL A 99 -23.39 2.44 -10.02
N LEU A 100 -22.54 1.43 -10.09
CA LEU A 100 -21.10 1.60 -10.11
C LEU A 100 -20.61 1.49 -11.55
N THR A 101 -19.91 2.51 -12.05
CA THR A 101 -19.38 2.56 -13.42
C THR A 101 -17.86 2.71 -13.40
N PRO A 102 -17.13 1.74 -12.83
CA PRO A 102 -15.68 1.86 -12.74
C PRO A 102 -15.03 1.74 -14.12
N PRO A 103 -13.90 2.45 -14.34
CA PRO A 103 -13.09 2.29 -15.55
C PRO A 103 -12.45 0.89 -15.67
N ARG A 104 -11.71 0.67 -16.75
CA ARG A 104 -11.10 -0.66 -17.05
C ARG A 104 -10.16 -1.18 -15.96
N TRP A 105 -9.54 -0.29 -15.16
CA TRP A 105 -8.67 -0.70 -14.06
C TRP A 105 -9.37 -1.58 -13.02
N VAL A 106 -10.69 -1.60 -12.97
CA VAL A 106 -11.44 -2.52 -12.09
C VAL A 106 -11.11 -3.99 -12.32
N ARG A 107 -10.55 -4.33 -13.48
CA ARG A 107 -10.08 -5.68 -13.83
C ARG A 107 -8.66 -5.97 -13.35
N SER A 108 -7.92 -4.95 -12.91
CA SER A 108 -6.58 -5.14 -12.37
C SER A 108 -6.64 -6.00 -11.12
N ARG A 109 -5.66 -6.89 -10.99
CA ARG A 109 -5.59 -7.88 -9.92
C ARG A 109 -4.64 -7.44 -8.83
N THR A 110 -5.01 -7.72 -7.60
CA THR A 110 -4.18 -7.48 -6.43
C THR A 110 -4.47 -8.53 -5.35
N THR A 111 -3.66 -8.59 -4.33
CA THR A 111 -3.82 -9.47 -3.18
C THR A 111 -4.18 -8.62 -1.95
N PRO A 112 -5.48 -8.37 -1.70
CA PRO A 112 -5.90 -7.56 -0.55
C PRO A 112 -5.51 -8.21 0.77
N ILE A 113 -5.15 -7.40 1.76
CA ILE A 113 -4.82 -7.84 3.12
C ILE A 113 -5.71 -7.13 4.14
N ALA A 114 -6.22 -7.85 5.13
CA ALA A 114 -6.96 -7.23 6.22
C ALA A 114 -6.04 -6.35 7.08
N LEU A 115 -6.54 -5.18 7.49
CA LEU A 115 -5.79 -4.24 8.33
C LEU A 115 -5.25 -4.91 9.60
N GLU A 116 -6.05 -5.74 10.25
CA GLU A 116 -5.65 -6.46 11.47
C GLU A 116 -4.44 -7.39 11.22
N ASN A 117 -4.42 -8.09 10.09
CA ASN A 117 -3.30 -8.95 9.72
C ASN A 117 -2.04 -8.13 9.42
N LEU A 118 -2.19 -6.99 8.74
CA LEU A 118 -1.07 -6.09 8.49
C LEU A 118 -0.48 -5.55 9.80
N LEU A 119 -1.33 -5.13 10.74
CA LEU A 119 -0.88 -4.67 12.07
C LEU A 119 -0.16 -5.77 12.84
N HIS A 120 -0.66 -7.01 12.76
CA HIS A 120 0.02 -8.16 13.35
C HIS A 120 1.43 -8.32 12.79
N TYR A 121 1.60 -8.26 11.47
CA TYR A 121 2.94 -8.35 10.85
C TYR A 121 3.85 -7.19 11.22
N LEU A 122 3.33 -5.95 11.25
CA LEU A 122 4.12 -4.79 11.67
C LEU A 122 4.67 -4.95 13.09
N VAL A 123 3.85 -5.47 14.01
CA VAL A 123 4.27 -5.73 15.40
C VAL A 123 5.25 -6.91 15.46
N ALA A 124 4.98 -7.99 14.72
CA ALA A 124 5.83 -9.18 14.71
C ALA A 124 7.23 -8.93 14.12
N LEU A 125 7.39 -7.91 13.28
CA LEU A 125 8.68 -7.52 12.73
C LEU A 125 9.55 -6.71 13.71
N LEU A 126 8.97 -6.20 14.81
CA LEU A 126 9.75 -5.53 15.84
C LEU A 126 10.68 -6.54 16.53
N ASP A 127 11.96 -6.16 16.61
CA ASP A 127 12.99 -6.97 17.25
C ASP A 127 13.11 -8.42 16.70
N HIS A 128 12.53 -8.69 15.50
CA HIS A 128 12.64 -10.00 14.88
C HIS A 128 14.07 -10.20 14.35
N PRO A 129 14.78 -11.26 14.77
CA PRO A 129 16.21 -11.42 14.47
C PRO A 129 16.52 -11.56 12.98
N ALA A 130 15.56 -11.99 12.15
CA ALA A 130 15.71 -12.13 10.72
C ALA A 130 15.24 -10.90 9.93
N SER A 131 14.86 -9.80 10.58
CA SER A 131 14.24 -8.65 9.90
C SER A 131 15.24 -7.63 9.35
N GLU A 132 16.50 -7.66 9.79
CA GLU A 132 17.51 -6.71 9.37
C GLU A 132 17.74 -6.72 7.86
N HIS A 133 17.55 -5.54 7.24
CA HIS A 133 17.73 -5.34 5.80
C HIS A 133 16.93 -6.30 4.89
N ARG A 134 15.82 -6.84 5.41
CA ARG A 134 14.98 -7.80 4.69
C ARG A 134 13.75 -7.14 4.10
N ILE A 135 13.28 -7.77 3.04
CA ILE A 135 12.00 -7.45 2.41
C ILE A 135 11.04 -8.60 2.71
N PHE A 136 9.86 -8.24 3.23
CA PHE A 136 8.76 -9.17 3.43
C PHE A 136 7.57 -8.71 2.62
N GLU A 137 6.79 -9.65 2.12
CA GLU A 137 5.55 -9.38 1.40
C GLU A 137 4.37 -9.86 2.25
N ALA A 138 3.43 -8.95 2.49
CA ALA A 138 2.22 -9.18 3.25
C ALA A 138 1.02 -9.06 2.33
N ALA A 139 0.40 -10.19 2.03
CA ALA A 139 -0.75 -10.28 1.14
C ALA A 139 -1.79 -11.23 1.72
N GLY A 140 -3.04 -11.08 1.31
CA GLY A 140 -4.07 -12.07 1.58
C GLY A 140 -3.89 -13.32 0.72
N PRO A 141 -4.65 -14.38 1.02
CA PRO A 141 -4.50 -15.68 0.37
C PRO A 141 -5.03 -15.70 -1.07
N GLU A 142 -5.80 -14.69 -1.48
CA GLU A 142 -6.50 -14.67 -2.76
C GLU A 142 -6.03 -13.52 -3.64
N VAL A 143 -5.90 -13.80 -4.94
CA VAL A 143 -5.68 -12.79 -5.97
C VAL A 143 -7.04 -12.37 -6.51
N LEU A 144 -7.47 -11.15 -6.19
CA LEU A 144 -8.78 -10.62 -6.58
C LEU A 144 -8.62 -9.43 -7.52
N SER A 145 -9.52 -9.32 -8.49
CA SER A 145 -9.70 -8.05 -9.20
C SER A 145 -10.43 -7.05 -8.29
N TYR A 146 -10.33 -5.75 -8.60
CA TYR A 146 -11.14 -4.75 -7.88
C TYR A 146 -12.63 -5.01 -8.05
N GLN A 147 -13.05 -5.53 -9.21
CA GLN A 147 -14.44 -5.94 -9.43
C GLN A 147 -14.86 -7.00 -8.41
N GLN A 148 -14.06 -8.06 -8.24
CA GLN A 148 -14.34 -9.12 -7.25
C GLN A 148 -14.35 -8.58 -5.83
N GLN A 149 -13.48 -7.62 -5.51
CA GLN A 149 -13.50 -6.97 -4.19
C GLN A 149 -14.80 -6.19 -3.95
N PHE A 150 -15.31 -5.46 -4.96
CA PHE A 150 -16.63 -4.82 -4.89
C PHE A 150 -17.73 -5.85 -4.69
N GLU A 151 -17.71 -6.96 -5.43
CA GLU A 151 -18.71 -8.03 -5.33
C GLU A 151 -18.69 -8.67 -3.93
N HIS A 152 -17.50 -8.98 -3.40
CA HIS A 152 -17.35 -9.51 -2.03
C HIS A 152 -17.86 -8.50 -0.99
N PHE A 153 -17.48 -7.23 -1.13
CA PHE A 153 -17.95 -6.20 -0.20
C PHE A 153 -19.47 -6.03 -0.24
N MET A 154 -20.09 -6.04 -1.42
CA MET A 154 -21.54 -6.01 -1.55
C MET A 154 -22.21 -7.24 -0.90
N ALA A 155 -21.63 -8.42 -1.09
CA ALA A 155 -22.14 -9.64 -0.47
C ALA A 155 -22.11 -9.58 1.07
N VAL A 156 -20.99 -9.13 1.66
CA VAL A 156 -20.83 -9.01 3.11
C VAL A 156 -21.68 -7.89 3.69
N SER A 157 -21.80 -6.76 3.01
CA SER A 157 -22.59 -5.60 3.48
C SER A 157 -24.10 -5.72 3.24
N GLY A 158 -24.55 -6.76 2.54
CA GLY A 158 -25.96 -6.93 2.16
C GLY A 158 -26.45 -5.90 1.12
N LYS A 159 -25.55 -5.13 0.52
CA LYS A 159 -25.87 -4.15 -0.51
C LYS A 159 -25.88 -4.80 -1.88
N ARG A 160 -26.80 -4.40 -2.72
CA ARG A 160 -26.87 -4.81 -4.13
C ARG A 160 -26.77 -3.58 -5.02
N ARG A 161 -25.72 -3.52 -5.86
CA ARG A 161 -25.48 -2.44 -6.81
C ARG A 161 -25.21 -3.04 -8.19
N TRP A 162 -25.63 -2.31 -9.22
CA TRP A 162 -25.23 -2.65 -10.58
C TRP A 162 -23.76 -2.20 -10.78
N LEU A 163 -22.92 -3.14 -11.21
CA LEU A 163 -21.54 -2.85 -11.54
C LEU A 163 -21.37 -3.01 -13.06
N ILE A 164 -21.22 -1.89 -13.74
CA ILE A 164 -21.13 -1.80 -15.20
C ILE A 164 -19.80 -1.16 -15.58
N PRO A 165 -18.73 -1.96 -15.85
CA PRO A 165 -17.45 -1.40 -16.23
C PRO A 165 -17.56 -0.62 -17.54
N ILE A 166 -17.06 0.62 -17.54
CA ILE A 166 -17.04 1.48 -18.74
C ILE A 166 -15.72 1.34 -19.48
N PRO A 167 -15.69 1.51 -20.82
CA PRO A 167 -14.48 1.33 -21.63
C PRO A 167 -13.48 2.50 -21.54
N LEU A 168 -13.53 3.30 -20.49
CA LEU A 168 -12.56 4.36 -20.23
C LEU A 168 -11.25 3.79 -19.65
N PRO A 169 -10.10 4.44 -19.91
CA PRO A 169 -8.80 4.05 -19.37
C PRO A 169 -8.74 4.15 -17.85
#